data_ad6aa914eecb40673208989fa17a23b8
#
_entry.id   ad6aa914eecb40673208989fa17a23b8
#
_cell.length_a   1.000
_cell.length_b   1.000
_cell.length_c   1.000
_cell.angle_alpha   90.00
_cell.angle_beta   90.00
_cell.angle_gamma   90.00
#
_symmetry.space_group_name_H-M   'P 1'
#
loop_
_entity.id
_entity.type
_entity.pdbx_description
1 polymer ?
#
loop_
_entity_poly.entity_id
_entity_poly.type
_entity_poly.pdbx_seq_one_letter_code
_entity_poly.pdbx_strand_id
1 'polypeptide(L)'
;MKKTLLLAAMLAGFSAFAAADTLPREIYRPRGAQVVKAEVQDDGEFEAKFHLRGNDVRQLAQRVISHARSQGFRLVESEIKPHDADLKFRRGDQELDVEIEHKGHGHIEYKADLDRDH
;
A
#
# COMPACT_ATOMS: atom_id res chain seq x y z
N MET A 1 -3.13 -23.86 -31.62
CA MET A 1 -4.11 -23.86 -30.65
C MET A 1 -3.67 -23.78 -29.23
N LYS A 2 -2.65 -24.43 -28.92
CA LYS A 2 -2.21 -24.34 -27.55
C LYS A 2 -1.78 -22.98 -27.15
N LYS A 3 -1.34 -22.17 -28.06
CA LYS A 3 -0.91 -20.88 -27.72
C LYS A 3 -1.94 -20.07 -27.04
N THR A 4 -3.15 -20.34 -27.22
CA THR A 4 -4.17 -19.57 -26.54
C THR A 4 -3.98 -19.59 -25.08
N LEU A 5 -3.48 -20.66 -24.56
CA LEU A 5 -3.30 -20.73 -23.11
C LEU A 5 -2.30 -19.73 -22.63
N LEU A 6 -1.28 -19.55 -23.40
CA LEU A 6 -0.26 -18.59 -23.01
C LEU A 6 -0.81 -17.22 -22.91
N LEU A 7 -1.70 -16.89 -23.82
CA LEU A 7 -2.30 -15.59 -23.78
C LEU A 7 -3.03 -15.34 -22.49
N ALA A 8 -3.70 -16.35 -22.03
CA ALA A 8 -4.45 -16.21 -20.80
C ALA A 8 -3.52 -15.83 -19.67
N ALA A 9 -2.36 -16.43 -19.64
CA ALA A 9 -1.43 -16.15 -18.60
C ALA A 9 -0.97 -14.70 -18.65
N MET A 10 -0.80 -14.21 -19.86
CA MET A 10 -0.37 -12.84 -19.98
C MET A 10 -1.40 -11.86 -19.52
N LEU A 11 -2.64 -12.18 -19.72
CA LEU A 11 -3.69 -11.30 -19.28
C LEU A 11 -3.63 -11.08 -17.79
N ALA A 12 -3.28 -12.10 -17.07
CA ALA A 12 -3.17 -11.96 -15.64
C ALA A 12 -2.11 -10.94 -15.28
N GLY A 13 -1.03 -10.93 -16.02
CA GLY A 13 0.02 -9.99 -15.79
C GLY A 13 -0.44 -8.57 -16.03
N PHE A 14 -1.25 -8.37 -17.05
CA PHE A 14 -1.74 -7.06 -17.35
C PHE A 14 -2.59 -6.51 -16.23
N SER A 15 -3.37 -7.34 -15.62
CA SER A 15 -4.21 -6.89 -14.53
C SER A 15 -3.39 -6.27 -13.42
N ALA A 16 -2.26 -6.87 -13.12
CA ALA A 16 -1.41 -6.36 -12.08
C ALA A 16 -0.88 -4.97 -12.43
N PHE A 17 -0.52 -4.78 -13.68
CA PHE A 17 -0.05 -3.47 -14.10
C PHE A 17 -1.12 -2.42 -13.99
N ALA A 18 -2.31 -2.76 -14.44
CA ALA A 18 -3.39 -1.81 -14.40
C ALA A 18 -3.67 -1.38 -12.96
N ALA A 19 -3.61 -2.32 -12.04
CA ALA A 19 -3.85 -1.99 -10.65
C ALA A 19 -2.79 -1.02 -10.14
N ALA A 20 -1.54 -1.25 -10.51
CA ALA A 20 -0.46 -0.38 -10.08
C ALA A 20 -0.62 1.03 -10.63
N ASP A 21 -1.13 1.15 -11.86
CA ASP A 21 -1.28 2.45 -12.49
C ASP A 21 -2.39 3.28 -11.87
N THR A 22 -3.31 2.65 -11.19
CA THR A 22 -4.43 3.39 -10.60
C THR A 22 -4.20 3.74 -9.14
N LEU A 23 -3.02 3.49 -8.63
CA LEU A 23 -2.71 3.78 -7.24
C LEU A 23 -2.80 5.27 -6.95
N PRO A 24 -3.56 5.68 -5.92
CA PRO A 24 -3.65 7.09 -5.56
C PRO A 24 -2.31 7.63 -5.13
N ARG A 25 -2.05 8.89 -5.47
CA ARG A 25 -0.77 9.49 -5.12
C ARG A 25 -0.62 9.70 -3.62
N GLU A 26 -1.71 9.68 -2.88
CA GLU A 26 -1.67 9.83 -1.44
C GLU A 26 -0.98 8.65 -0.77
N ILE A 27 -1.00 7.50 -1.45
CA ILE A 27 -0.41 6.28 -0.87
C ILE A 27 1.03 6.16 -1.31
N TYR A 28 1.93 6.05 -0.33
CA TYR A 28 3.35 5.90 -0.60
C TYR A 28 3.61 4.55 -1.26
N ARG A 29 4.36 4.56 -2.35
CA ARG A 29 4.73 3.33 -3.03
C ARG A 29 6.23 3.08 -2.83
N PRO A 30 6.61 2.12 -2.00
CA PRO A 30 8.03 1.86 -1.76
C PRO A 30 8.71 1.38 -3.04
N ARG A 31 9.96 1.78 -3.20
CA ARG A 31 10.72 1.35 -4.35
C ARG A 31 10.92 -0.16 -4.29
N GLY A 32 10.68 -0.84 -5.40
CA GLY A 32 10.87 -2.28 -5.46
C GLY A 32 9.74 -3.09 -4.85
N ALA A 33 8.71 -2.44 -4.35
CA ALA A 33 7.59 -3.16 -3.75
C ALA A 33 6.73 -3.79 -4.84
N GLN A 34 6.20 -4.96 -4.53
CA GLN A 34 5.27 -5.64 -5.41
C GLN A 34 3.85 -5.27 -4.97
N VAL A 35 3.05 -4.77 -5.89
CA VAL A 35 1.67 -4.43 -5.58
C VAL A 35 0.87 -5.72 -5.61
N VAL A 36 0.33 -6.11 -4.45
CA VAL A 36 -0.44 -7.34 -4.34
C VAL A 36 -1.92 -7.05 -4.51
N LYS A 37 -2.34 -5.85 -4.12
CA LYS A 37 -3.73 -5.48 -4.22
C LYS A 37 -3.83 -3.96 -4.37
N ALA A 38 -4.70 -3.49 -5.23
CA ALA A 38 -4.93 -2.06 -5.40
C ALA A 38 -6.31 -1.91 -6.01
N GLU A 39 -7.30 -1.66 -5.17
CA GLU A 39 -8.68 -1.61 -5.66
C GLU A 39 -9.60 -0.84 -4.74
N VAL A 40 -10.69 -0.35 -5.31
CA VAL A 40 -11.73 0.33 -4.56
C VAL A 40 -12.60 -0.74 -3.92
N GLN A 41 -12.87 -0.58 -2.64
CA GLN A 41 -13.72 -1.51 -1.91
C GLN A 41 -15.18 -1.12 -2.03
N ASP A 42 -16.08 -2.00 -1.57
CA ASP A 42 -17.51 -1.76 -1.67
C ASP A 42 -17.95 -0.48 -0.95
N ASP A 43 -17.25 -0.11 0.11
CA ASP A 43 -17.62 1.08 0.88
C ASP A 43 -16.96 2.35 0.35
N GLY A 44 -16.27 2.28 -0.79
CA GLY A 44 -15.64 3.44 -1.37
C GLY A 44 -14.20 3.66 -0.96
N GLU A 45 -13.70 2.90 -0.02
CA GLU A 45 -12.30 3.00 0.38
C GLU A 45 -11.40 2.39 -0.67
N PHE A 46 -10.22 2.95 -0.82
CA PHE A 46 -9.21 2.35 -1.70
C PHE A 46 -8.24 1.57 -0.85
N GLU A 47 -8.05 0.31 -1.16
CA GLU A 47 -7.14 -0.53 -0.42
C GLU A 47 -5.95 -0.92 -1.29
N ALA A 48 -4.74 -0.71 -0.76
CA ALA A 48 -3.52 -1.11 -1.43
C ALA A 48 -2.72 -2.00 -0.50
N LYS A 49 -2.14 -3.05 -1.06
CA LYS A 49 -1.29 -3.96 -0.29
C LYS A 49 -0.04 -4.22 -1.09
N PHE A 50 1.10 -4.16 -0.42
CA PHE A 50 2.39 -4.35 -1.05
C PHE A 50 3.21 -5.38 -0.30
N HIS A 51 4.03 -6.10 -1.04
CA HIS A 51 5.05 -6.96 -0.45
C HIS A 51 6.39 -6.42 -0.86
N LEU A 52 7.32 -6.34 0.09
CA LEU A 52 8.65 -5.88 -0.24
C LEU A 52 9.68 -6.59 0.63
N ARG A 53 10.92 -6.58 0.17
CA ARG A 53 11.99 -7.15 0.94
C ARG A 53 12.50 -6.15 1.95
N GLY A 54 12.90 -6.63 3.10
CA GLY A 54 13.47 -5.77 4.11
C GLY A 54 13.12 -6.22 5.50
N ASN A 55 13.77 -5.60 6.46
CA ASN A 55 13.54 -5.89 7.86
C ASN A 55 13.26 -4.64 8.67
N ASP A 56 13.39 -3.48 8.05
CA ASP A 56 13.33 -2.23 8.79
C ASP A 56 11.95 -1.60 8.73
N VAL A 57 11.08 -2.06 9.61
CA VAL A 57 9.72 -1.55 9.70
C VAL A 57 9.73 -0.08 10.07
N ARG A 58 10.62 0.31 10.98
CA ARG A 58 10.68 1.68 11.46
C ARG A 58 11.04 2.64 10.32
N GLN A 59 11.98 2.26 9.49
CA GLN A 59 12.37 3.12 8.39
C GLN A 59 11.24 3.27 7.38
N LEU A 60 10.54 2.17 7.09
CA LEU A 60 9.43 2.24 6.16
C LEU A 60 8.33 3.14 6.73
N ALA A 61 8.06 3.02 8.03
CA ALA A 61 7.05 3.87 8.67
C ALA A 61 7.42 5.34 8.52
N GLN A 62 8.70 5.68 8.69
CA GLN A 62 9.14 7.06 8.56
C GLN A 62 8.95 7.58 7.13
N ARG A 63 9.19 6.73 6.14
CA ARG A 63 9.00 7.13 4.75
C ARG A 63 7.53 7.34 4.43
N VAL A 64 6.67 6.48 4.99
CA VAL A 64 5.24 6.63 4.81
C VAL A 64 4.77 7.93 5.44
N ILE A 65 5.24 8.23 6.65
CA ILE A 65 4.86 9.47 7.32
C ILE A 65 5.30 10.68 6.51
N SER A 66 6.51 10.66 6.03
CA SER A 66 7.04 11.76 5.26
C SER A 66 6.23 11.99 3.99
N HIS A 67 5.89 10.91 3.31
CA HIS A 67 5.11 11.02 2.08
C HIS A 67 3.71 11.54 2.35
N ALA A 68 3.05 11.00 3.38
CA ALA A 68 1.69 11.42 3.71
C ALA A 68 1.68 12.91 4.05
N ARG A 69 2.68 13.38 4.78
CA ARG A 69 2.76 14.78 5.10
C ARG A 69 2.94 15.64 3.85
N SER A 70 3.72 15.16 2.90
CA SER A 70 3.91 15.90 1.67
C SER A 70 2.61 15.99 0.87
N GLN A 71 1.68 15.09 1.12
CA GLN A 71 0.38 15.10 0.48
C GLN A 71 -0.67 15.86 1.31
N GLY A 72 -0.24 16.51 2.36
CA GLY A 72 -1.14 17.32 3.17
C GLY A 72 -1.81 16.61 4.33
N PHE A 73 -1.43 15.37 4.58
CA PHE A 73 -2.01 14.63 5.70
C PHE A 73 -1.30 14.94 7.00
N ARG A 74 -2.05 14.83 8.08
CA ARG A 74 -1.52 15.02 9.42
C ARG A 74 -1.54 13.67 10.12
N LEU A 75 -0.45 13.32 10.79
CA LEU A 75 -0.37 12.08 11.55
C LEU A 75 -1.16 12.25 12.83
N VAL A 76 -2.19 11.43 13.04
CA VAL A 76 -3.03 11.51 14.23
C VAL A 76 -2.81 10.37 15.20
N GLU A 77 -2.32 9.23 14.72
CA GLU A 77 -1.97 8.13 15.60
C GLU A 77 -0.77 7.39 15.03
N SER A 78 0.14 7.00 15.92
CA SER A 78 1.26 6.18 15.46
C SER A 78 1.68 5.24 16.56
N GLU A 79 1.89 3.98 16.18
CA GLU A 79 2.43 2.99 17.07
C GLU A 79 3.46 2.23 16.26
N ILE A 80 4.73 2.48 16.54
CA ILE A 80 5.81 1.89 15.77
C ILE A 80 6.62 0.97 16.65
N LYS A 81 6.62 -0.32 16.31
CA LYS A 81 7.36 -1.34 17.03
C LYS A 81 8.40 -1.94 16.10
N PRO A 82 9.33 -2.74 16.63
CA PRO A 82 10.38 -3.30 15.77
C PRO A 82 9.85 -4.14 14.61
N HIS A 83 8.73 -4.86 14.80
CA HIS A 83 8.24 -5.76 13.77
C HIS A 83 6.90 -5.37 13.18
N ASP A 84 6.30 -4.29 13.65
CA ASP A 84 5.06 -3.80 13.05
C ASP A 84 4.84 -2.34 13.37
N ALA A 85 3.97 -1.72 12.60
CA ALA A 85 3.63 -0.33 12.83
C ALA A 85 2.21 -0.08 12.36
N ASP A 86 1.50 0.78 13.11
CA ASP A 86 0.16 1.22 12.76
C ASP A 86 0.17 2.73 12.74
N LEU A 87 -0.28 3.31 11.64
CA LEU A 87 -0.29 4.76 11.47
C LEU A 87 -1.66 5.19 10.99
N LYS A 88 -2.12 6.32 11.48
CA LYS A 88 -3.37 6.90 11.03
C LYS A 88 -3.15 8.36 10.71
N PHE A 89 -3.64 8.78 9.54
CA PHE A 89 -3.49 10.16 9.08
C PHE A 89 -4.84 10.73 8.69
N ARG A 90 -4.95 12.04 8.75
CA ARG A 90 -6.15 12.75 8.31
C ARG A 90 -5.80 13.96 7.48
N ARG A 91 -6.68 14.23 6.50
CA ARG A 91 -6.58 15.43 5.69
C ARG A 91 -8.02 15.85 5.41
N GLY A 92 -8.54 16.83 6.17
CA GLY A 92 -9.94 17.18 6.08
C GLY A 92 -10.80 16.00 6.50
N ASP A 93 -11.69 15.57 5.62
CA ASP A 93 -12.57 14.43 5.89
C ASP A 93 -11.95 13.12 5.43
N GLN A 94 -10.76 13.16 4.90
CA GLN A 94 -10.12 11.95 4.40
C GLN A 94 -9.29 11.31 5.48
N GLU A 95 -9.25 9.98 5.46
CA GLU A 95 -8.48 9.23 6.44
C GLU A 95 -7.61 8.22 5.71
N LEU A 96 -6.38 8.09 6.15
CA LEU A 96 -5.45 7.12 5.59
C LEU A 96 -4.93 6.26 6.74
N ASP A 97 -5.21 4.96 6.66
CA ASP A 97 -4.77 4.00 7.67
C ASP A 97 -3.69 3.13 7.08
N VAL A 98 -2.59 2.96 7.80
CA VAL A 98 -1.45 2.20 7.31
C VAL A 98 -1.06 1.14 8.33
N GLU A 99 -0.81 -0.06 7.84
CA GLU A 99 -0.28 -1.17 8.65
C GLU A 99 0.96 -1.69 7.99
N ILE A 100 2.02 -1.89 8.79
CA ILE A 100 3.26 -2.45 8.31
C ILE A 100 3.59 -3.64 9.18
N GLU A 101 3.88 -4.79 8.59
CA GLU A 101 4.23 -6.00 9.33
C GLU A 101 5.44 -6.68 8.76
N HIS A 102 6.37 -7.04 9.63
CA HIS A 102 7.50 -7.86 9.23
C HIS A 102 7.05 -9.32 9.33
N LYS A 103 6.98 -9.99 8.20
CA LYS A 103 6.45 -11.35 8.13
C LYS A 103 7.52 -12.43 8.31
N GLY A 104 8.76 -12.03 8.57
CA GLY A 104 9.85 -12.98 8.70
C GLY A 104 10.58 -13.20 7.39
N HIS A 105 11.75 -13.80 7.47
CA HIS A 105 12.56 -14.11 6.27
C HIS A 105 12.81 -12.88 5.40
N GLY A 106 12.94 -11.71 6.01
CA GLY A 106 13.26 -10.52 5.25
C GLY A 106 12.12 -10.01 4.38
N HIS A 107 10.87 -10.28 4.76
CA HIS A 107 9.72 -9.81 4.01
C HIS A 107 8.85 -8.91 4.86
N ILE A 108 8.36 -7.84 4.24
CA ILE A 108 7.47 -6.90 4.90
C ILE A 108 6.19 -6.81 4.10
N GLU A 109 5.07 -6.76 4.81
CA GLU A 109 3.78 -6.50 4.20
C GLU A 109 3.34 -5.10 4.63
N TYR A 110 2.96 -4.28 3.66
CA TYR A 110 2.57 -2.91 3.90
C TYR A 110 1.19 -2.71 3.28
N LYS A 111 0.25 -2.28 4.10
CA LYS A 111 -1.13 -2.09 3.65
C LYS A 111 -1.56 -0.67 3.92
N ALA A 112 -2.27 -0.07 2.98
CA ALA A 112 -2.78 1.29 3.12
C ALA A 112 -4.23 1.32 2.67
N ASP A 113 -5.09 1.90 3.52
CA ASP A 113 -6.50 2.09 3.21
C ASP A 113 -6.79 3.58 3.18
N LEU A 114 -7.27 4.05 2.06
CA LEU A 114 -7.57 5.47 1.89
C LEU A 114 -9.07 5.66 1.76
N ASP A 115 -9.63 6.37 2.73
CA ASP A 115 -11.04 6.68 2.74
C ASP A 115 -11.20 8.14 2.31
N ARG A 116 -11.65 8.34 1.10
CA ARG A 116 -11.75 9.67 0.53
C ARG A 116 -13.11 10.25 0.54
N ASP A 117 -14.07 9.45 0.93
CA ASP A 117 -15.43 9.85 0.72
C ASP A 117 -16.19 9.99 2.00
N HIS A 118 -16.21 11.19 2.49
CA HIS A 118 -17.01 11.52 3.65
C HIS A 118 -17.75 12.83 3.44
#